data_b0c5a6498c7eee739b34e4e1b6b580b9
#
_entry.id   b0c5a6498c7eee739b34e4e1b6b580b9
#
_cell.length_a   1.000
_cell.length_b   1.000
_cell.length_c   1.000
_cell.angle_alpha   90.00
_cell.angle_beta   90.00
_cell.angle_gamma   90.00
#
_symmetry.space_group_name_H-M   'P 1'
#
loop_
_entity.id
_entity.type
_entity.pdbx_description
1 polymer ?
#
loop_
_entity_poly.entity_id
_entity_poly.type
_entity_poly.pdbx_seq_one_letter_code
_entity_poly.pdbx_strand_id
1 'polypeptide(L)'
;MDITHASDQKINSENFAKLALDCVHKEYPNKISHTMQSDEDVMPPRELTPAFYGCYDWHSSVHGHWLLTRLAKLYPDSELAPKAIAALEISLSEENLLQESVYVSGKGRKAFERPYGIAWLLQLAAELDDWDEPLAKEWR
;
A
#
# COMPACT_ATOMS: atom_id res chain seq x y z
N MET A 1 31.93 3.91 -16.22
CA MET A 1 30.61 3.89 -15.51
C MET A 1 29.68 4.76 -16.31
N ASP A 2 28.63 4.16 -16.79
CA ASP A 2 27.74 4.76 -17.79
C ASP A 2 26.76 5.74 -17.12
N ILE A 3 27.02 7.03 -17.27
CA ILE A 3 26.21 8.13 -16.69
C ILE A 3 24.78 8.10 -17.25
N THR A 4 24.60 7.59 -18.46
CA THR A 4 23.29 7.43 -19.10
C THR A 4 22.42 6.40 -18.38
N HIS A 5 22.97 5.29 -17.94
CA HIS A 5 22.23 4.22 -17.26
C HIS A 5 21.69 4.64 -15.88
N ALA A 6 22.48 5.43 -15.14
CA ALA A 6 22.05 5.94 -13.83
C ALA A 6 20.94 7.02 -13.93
N SER A 7 20.99 7.87 -14.98
CA SER A 7 19.95 8.87 -15.23
C SER A 7 18.61 8.22 -15.63
N ASP A 8 18.65 7.19 -16.46
CA ASP A 8 17.46 6.46 -16.90
C ASP A 8 16.80 5.69 -15.77
N GLN A 9 17.57 5.08 -14.85
CA GLN A 9 17.04 4.43 -13.67
C GLN A 9 16.38 5.42 -12.71
N LYS A 10 16.97 6.61 -12.54
CA LYS A 10 16.38 7.66 -11.70
C LYS A 10 15.04 8.14 -12.27
N ILE A 11 14.98 8.44 -13.55
CA ILE A 11 13.74 8.89 -14.23
C ILE A 11 12.65 7.81 -14.13
N ASN A 12 13.00 6.54 -14.31
CA ASN A 12 12.04 5.44 -14.20
C ASN A 12 11.52 5.27 -12.76
N SER A 13 12.38 5.34 -11.75
CA SER A 13 11.95 5.25 -10.34
C SER A 13 11.00 6.40 -9.95
N GLU A 14 11.26 7.61 -10.43
CA GLU A 14 10.39 8.78 -10.23
C GLU A 14 9.01 8.59 -10.86
N ASN A 15 8.94 8.08 -12.08
CA ASN A 15 7.68 7.80 -12.76
C ASN A 15 6.86 6.72 -12.04
N PHE A 16 7.51 5.64 -11.60
CA PHE A 16 6.83 4.58 -10.85
C PHE A 16 6.33 5.05 -9.48
N ALA A 17 7.13 5.82 -8.75
CA ALA A 17 6.68 6.38 -7.47
C ALA A 17 5.51 7.33 -7.66
N LYS A 18 5.53 8.15 -8.72
CA LYS A 18 4.42 9.03 -9.05
C LYS A 18 3.13 8.25 -9.28
N LEU A 19 3.16 7.15 -10.02
CA LEU A 19 1.99 6.30 -10.23
C LEU A 19 1.36 5.84 -8.92
N ALA A 20 2.17 5.39 -7.97
CA ALA A 20 1.69 4.96 -6.66
C ALA A 20 1.18 6.14 -5.82
N LEU A 21 1.93 7.23 -5.74
CA LEU A 21 1.54 8.44 -4.99
C LEU A 21 0.23 9.05 -5.50
N ASP A 22 -0.01 9.01 -6.82
CA ASP A 22 -1.22 9.53 -7.43
C ASP A 22 -2.46 8.69 -7.12
N CYS A 23 -2.31 7.44 -6.64
CA CYS A 23 -3.44 6.55 -6.46
C CYS A 23 -3.66 6.00 -5.04
N VAL A 24 -2.64 5.86 -4.19
CA VAL A 24 -2.80 5.19 -2.87
C VAL A 24 -3.83 5.87 -1.96
N HIS A 25 -4.04 7.17 -2.10
CA HIS A 25 -5.07 7.94 -1.39
C HIS A 25 -6.21 8.43 -2.28
N LYS A 26 -6.27 7.96 -3.53
CA LYS A 26 -7.38 8.26 -4.43
C LYS A 26 -8.48 7.20 -4.27
N GLU A 27 -9.54 7.56 -3.57
CA GLU A 27 -10.61 6.63 -3.22
C GLU A 27 -11.43 6.15 -4.43
N TYR A 28 -11.71 7.02 -5.39
CA TYR A 28 -12.58 6.71 -6.53
C TYR A 28 -11.90 6.93 -7.89
N PRO A 29 -12.26 6.09 -8.91
CA PRO A 29 -13.18 4.97 -8.89
C PRO A 29 -12.67 3.83 -8.01
N ASN A 30 -13.59 3.01 -7.44
CA ASN A 30 -13.21 1.92 -6.54
C ASN A 30 -14.09 0.68 -6.74
N LYS A 31 -13.49 -0.48 -6.52
CA LYS A 31 -14.16 -1.78 -6.56
C LYS A 31 -13.91 -2.52 -5.25
N ILE A 32 -14.97 -2.72 -4.48
CA ILE A 32 -14.94 -3.58 -3.29
C ILE A 32 -15.55 -4.93 -3.65
N SER A 33 -14.81 -6.01 -3.38
CA SER A 33 -15.26 -7.39 -3.63
C SER A 33 -15.37 -8.15 -2.32
N HIS A 34 -16.50 -7.95 -1.61
CA HIS A 34 -16.81 -8.70 -0.40
C HIS A 34 -18.27 -9.18 -0.38
N THR A 35 -18.53 -10.22 0.38
CA THR A 35 -19.89 -10.66 0.67
C THR A 35 -20.42 -9.84 1.84
N MET A 36 -21.46 -9.05 1.62
CA MET A 36 -22.14 -8.31 2.68
C MET A 36 -22.92 -9.27 3.58
N GLN A 37 -22.83 -9.06 4.89
CA GLN A 37 -23.56 -9.82 5.90
C GLN A 37 -24.72 -9.01 6.50
N SER A 38 -24.63 -7.68 6.44
CA SER A 38 -25.62 -6.74 6.95
C SER A 38 -25.44 -5.35 6.32
N ASP A 39 -26.31 -4.42 6.62
CA ASP A 39 -26.21 -3.02 6.21
C ASP A 39 -24.92 -2.33 6.71
N GLU A 40 -24.33 -2.83 7.78
CA GLU A 40 -23.06 -2.33 8.33
C GLU A 40 -21.87 -2.57 7.40
N ASP A 41 -22.00 -3.49 6.45
CA ASP A 41 -20.99 -3.72 5.41
C ASP A 41 -21.06 -2.72 4.24
N VAL A 42 -22.05 -1.82 4.26
CA VAL A 42 -22.26 -0.80 3.22
C VAL A 42 -21.59 0.50 3.66
N MET A 43 -20.30 0.60 3.43
CA MET A 43 -19.48 1.76 3.80
C MET A 43 -18.58 2.19 2.66
N PRO A 44 -18.13 3.46 2.62
CA PRO A 44 -17.12 3.87 1.66
C PRO A 44 -15.79 3.13 1.87
N PRO A 45 -14.99 2.94 0.80
CA PRO A 45 -13.73 2.20 0.86
C PRO A 45 -12.81 2.61 2.01
N ARG A 46 -12.62 3.91 2.24
CA ARG A 46 -11.76 4.43 3.31
C ARG A 46 -12.21 4.04 4.72
N GLU A 47 -13.49 3.73 4.92
CA GLU A 47 -14.02 3.30 6.21
C GLU A 47 -13.93 1.77 6.38
N LEU A 48 -14.01 1.01 5.29
CA LEU A 48 -13.88 -0.45 5.31
C LEU A 48 -12.42 -0.89 5.42
N THR A 49 -11.55 -0.29 4.60
CA THR A 49 -10.14 -0.66 4.45
C THR A 49 -9.25 0.57 4.50
N PRO A 50 -9.10 1.22 5.68
CA PRO A 50 -8.46 2.52 5.80
C PRO A 50 -6.97 2.54 5.41
N ALA A 51 -6.27 1.43 5.52
CA ALA A 51 -4.90 1.32 5.06
C ALA A 51 -4.80 1.20 3.53
N PHE A 52 -5.71 0.46 2.89
CA PHE A 52 -5.59 0.09 1.47
C PHE A 52 -6.86 0.38 0.66
N TYR A 53 -7.38 1.61 0.74
CA TYR A 53 -8.61 2.00 0.04
C TYR A 53 -8.41 2.59 -1.36
N GLY A 54 -7.19 3.01 -1.71
CA GLY A 54 -6.92 3.69 -2.98
C GLY A 54 -6.67 2.76 -4.17
N CYS A 55 -6.18 3.33 -5.27
CA CYS A 55 -5.74 2.60 -6.47
C CYS A 55 -6.79 1.65 -7.08
N TYR A 56 -8.08 1.98 -7.01
CA TYR A 56 -9.17 1.22 -7.59
C TYR A 56 -9.65 0.02 -6.78
N ASP A 57 -8.77 -0.85 -6.28
CA ASP A 57 -9.12 -2.00 -5.45
C ASP A 57 -8.05 -2.30 -4.40
N TRP A 58 -8.37 -3.19 -3.49
CA TRP A 58 -7.53 -3.48 -2.33
C TRP A 58 -6.13 -3.97 -2.70
N HIS A 59 -6.03 -4.97 -3.58
CA HIS A 59 -4.71 -5.49 -3.95
C HIS A 59 -3.87 -4.50 -4.75
N SER A 60 -4.48 -3.66 -5.58
CA SER A 60 -3.78 -2.59 -6.29
C SER A 60 -3.25 -1.54 -5.32
N SER A 61 -4.01 -1.22 -4.27
CA SER A 61 -3.53 -0.36 -3.19
C SER A 61 -2.32 -0.97 -2.47
N VAL A 62 -2.37 -2.26 -2.13
CA VAL A 62 -1.23 -2.98 -1.53
C VAL A 62 -0.01 -2.95 -2.45
N HIS A 63 -0.19 -3.14 -3.77
CA HIS A 63 0.90 -2.99 -4.75
C HIS A 63 1.52 -1.59 -4.72
N GLY A 64 0.69 -0.55 -4.67
CA GLY A 64 1.15 0.84 -4.58
C GLY A 64 1.99 1.08 -3.33
N HIS A 65 1.54 0.60 -2.18
CA HIS A 65 2.28 0.71 -0.92
C HIS A 65 3.59 -0.10 -0.93
N TRP A 66 3.59 -1.33 -1.48
CA TRP A 66 4.83 -2.07 -1.69
C TRP A 66 5.81 -1.31 -2.59
N LEU A 67 5.33 -0.74 -3.68
CA LEU A 67 6.17 0.02 -4.61
C LEU A 67 6.81 1.25 -3.93
N LEU A 68 6.03 2.01 -3.14
CA LEU A 68 6.53 3.15 -2.38
C LEU A 68 7.59 2.72 -1.36
N THR A 69 7.34 1.64 -0.62
CA THR A 69 8.30 1.06 0.34
C THR A 69 9.61 0.69 -0.35
N ARG A 70 9.52 -0.06 -1.44
CA ARG A 70 10.69 -0.52 -2.19
C ARG A 70 11.49 0.64 -2.77
N LEU A 71 10.85 1.63 -3.35
CA LEU A 71 11.54 2.78 -3.94
C LEU A 71 12.19 3.68 -2.88
N ALA A 72 11.52 3.93 -1.75
CA ALA A 72 12.11 4.67 -0.64
C ALA A 72 13.34 3.96 -0.06
N LYS A 73 13.28 2.64 0.06
CA LYS A 73 14.39 1.80 0.53
C LYS A 73 15.57 1.78 -0.45
N LEU A 74 15.31 1.64 -1.75
CA LEU A 74 16.37 1.57 -2.77
C LEU A 74 17.00 2.93 -3.09
N TYR A 75 16.27 4.01 -2.92
CA TYR A 75 16.68 5.37 -3.26
C TYR A 75 16.44 6.34 -2.09
N PRO A 76 17.08 6.11 -0.93
CA PRO A 76 16.82 6.90 0.29
C PRO A 76 17.19 8.38 0.15
N ASP A 77 18.15 8.71 -0.72
CA ASP A 77 18.60 10.08 -0.97
C ASP A 77 17.81 10.78 -2.09
N SER A 78 16.78 10.14 -2.62
CA SER A 78 15.94 10.73 -3.67
C SER A 78 14.89 11.69 -3.09
N GLU A 79 14.40 12.62 -3.92
CA GLU A 79 13.26 13.47 -3.55
C GLU A 79 11.95 12.71 -3.36
N LEU A 80 11.91 11.43 -3.79
CA LEU A 80 10.77 10.55 -3.65
C LEU A 80 10.66 9.93 -2.27
N ALA A 81 11.80 9.59 -1.65
CA ALA A 81 11.82 8.87 -0.39
C ALA A 81 10.99 9.56 0.70
N PRO A 82 11.14 10.87 0.99
CA PRO A 82 10.31 11.53 1.99
C PRO A 82 8.82 11.56 1.62
N LYS A 83 8.48 11.66 0.34
CA LYS A 83 7.08 11.64 -0.12
C LYS A 83 6.45 10.26 0.04
N ALA A 84 7.21 9.21 -0.29
CA ALA A 84 6.78 7.83 -0.12
C ALA A 84 6.60 7.50 1.37
N ILE A 85 7.55 7.87 2.23
CA ILE A 85 7.47 7.67 3.68
C ILE A 85 6.24 8.38 4.25
N ALA A 86 5.99 9.64 3.88
CA ALA A 86 4.82 10.38 4.34
C ALA A 86 3.50 9.72 3.92
N ALA A 87 3.42 9.19 2.70
CA ALA A 87 2.24 8.46 2.23
C ALA A 87 2.04 7.14 2.99
N LEU A 88 3.11 6.39 3.24
CA LEU A 88 3.09 5.16 4.02
C LEU A 88 2.66 5.42 5.48
N GLU A 89 3.17 6.49 6.10
CA GLU A 89 2.84 6.88 7.47
C GLU A 89 1.34 7.17 7.63
N ILE A 90 0.72 7.84 6.66
CA ILE A 90 -0.72 8.10 6.65
C ILE A 90 -1.50 6.78 6.58
N SER A 91 -1.11 5.86 5.70
CA SER A 91 -1.85 4.62 5.46
C SER A 91 -1.63 3.56 6.54
N LEU A 92 -0.38 3.37 6.98
CA LEU A 92 0.05 2.28 7.84
C LEU A 92 0.09 2.67 9.32
N SER A 93 -0.76 3.61 9.75
CA SER A 93 -0.93 3.90 11.16
C SER A 93 -1.46 2.68 11.91
N GLU A 94 -1.13 2.55 13.20
CA GLU A 94 -1.61 1.46 14.06
C GLU A 94 -3.13 1.32 14.01
N GLU A 95 -3.87 2.44 14.07
CA GLU A 95 -5.33 2.47 13.99
C GLU A 95 -5.83 1.87 12.68
N ASN A 96 -5.27 2.29 11.54
CA ASN A 96 -5.65 1.79 10.23
C ASN A 96 -5.34 0.29 10.08
N LEU A 97 -4.18 -0.16 10.53
CA LEU A 97 -3.78 -1.56 10.44
C LEU A 97 -4.64 -2.47 11.32
N LEU A 98 -5.01 -2.02 12.51
CA LEU A 98 -5.95 -2.76 13.37
C LEU A 98 -7.32 -2.88 12.72
N GLN A 99 -7.87 -1.80 12.18
CA GLN A 99 -9.16 -1.84 11.48
C GLN A 99 -9.10 -2.70 10.22
N GLU A 100 -8.02 -2.63 9.45
CA GLU A 100 -7.77 -3.49 8.29
C GLU A 100 -7.78 -4.96 8.68
N SER A 101 -7.10 -5.32 9.77
CA SER A 101 -7.07 -6.68 10.30
C SER A 101 -8.47 -7.19 10.70
N VAL A 102 -9.26 -6.35 11.37
CA VAL A 102 -10.65 -6.67 11.71
C VAL A 102 -11.48 -6.89 10.45
N TYR A 103 -11.34 -6.03 9.45
CA TYR A 103 -12.05 -6.18 8.19
C TYR A 103 -11.70 -7.49 7.47
N VAL A 104 -10.42 -7.77 7.25
CA VAL A 104 -9.96 -8.96 6.52
C VAL A 104 -10.31 -10.26 7.23
N SER A 105 -10.31 -10.28 8.57
CA SER A 105 -10.65 -11.45 9.38
C SER A 105 -12.15 -11.60 9.66
N GLY A 106 -12.96 -10.64 9.24
CA GLY A 106 -14.39 -10.59 9.49
C GLY A 106 -15.18 -11.77 8.89
N LYS A 107 -16.41 -11.93 9.39
CA LYS A 107 -17.33 -12.95 8.89
C LYS A 107 -17.61 -12.76 7.39
N GLY A 108 -17.54 -13.85 6.63
CA GLY A 108 -17.76 -13.80 5.17
C GLY A 108 -16.55 -13.37 4.34
N ARG A 109 -15.40 -13.08 4.98
CA ARG A 109 -14.19 -12.57 4.32
C ARG A 109 -13.13 -13.64 3.97
N LYS A 110 -13.42 -14.92 4.17
CA LYS A 110 -12.43 -16.01 3.92
C LYS A 110 -11.86 -16.03 2.51
N ALA A 111 -12.64 -15.64 1.51
CA ALA A 111 -12.23 -15.59 0.11
C ALA A 111 -11.72 -14.20 -0.31
N PHE A 112 -11.86 -13.18 0.57
CA PHE A 112 -11.46 -11.82 0.24
C PHE A 112 -9.97 -11.77 -0.08
N GLU A 113 -9.66 -11.30 -1.30
CA GLU A 113 -8.29 -11.11 -1.82
C GLU A 113 -7.40 -12.36 -1.84
N ARG A 114 -7.95 -13.55 -1.68
CA ARG A 114 -7.18 -14.79 -1.66
C ARG A 114 -7.21 -15.52 -3.01
N PRO A 115 -6.04 -16.03 -3.46
CA PRO A 115 -4.73 -15.93 -2.77
C PRO A 115 -3.94 -14.67 -3.13
N TYR A 116 -4.28 -13.97 -4.23
CA TYR A 116 -3.45 -12.98 -4.90
C TYR A 116 -3.15 -11.74 -4.03
N GLY A 117 -4.19 -11.05 -3.56
CA GLY A 117 -4.00 -9.82 -2.77
C GLY A 117 -3.28 -10.09 -1.44
N ILE A 118 -3.61 -11.21 -0.78
CA ILE A 118 -2.92 -11.60 0.47
C ILE A 118 -1.45 -11.95 0.21
N ALA A 119 -1.12 -12.57 -0.92
CA ALA A 119 0.29 -12.81 -1.28
C ALA A 119 1.07 -11.49 -1.44
N TRP A 120 0.45 -10.47 -2.00
CA TRP A 120 1.05 -9.14 -2.10
C TRP A 120 1.14 -8.41 -0.76
N LEU A 121 0.19 -8.61 0.15
CA LEU A 121 0.31 -8.10 1.52
C LEU A 121 1.52 -8.72 2.24
N LEU A 122 1.73 -10.02 2.08
CA LEU A 122 2.93 -10.70 2.61
C LEU A 122 4.22 -10.17 1.97
N GLN A 123 4.19 -9.83 0.69
CA GLN A 123 5.34 -9.21 0.01
C GLN A 123 5.63 -7.81 0.55
N LEU A 124 4.59 -7.00 0.82
CA LEU A 124 4.75 -5.71 1.50
C LEU A 124 5.33 -5.88 2.90
N ALA A 125 4.82 -6.81 3.69
CA ALA A 125 5.32 -7.10 5.03
C ALA A 125 6.81 -7.52 5.00
N ALA A 126 7.20 -8.38 4.07
CA ALA A 126 8.59 -8.79 3.87
C ALA A 126 9.50 -7.61 3.48
N GLU A 127 9.03 -6.69 2.65
CA GLU A 127 9.78 -5.49 2.26
C GLU A 127 9.97 -4.53 3.46
N LEU A 128 8.96 -4.37 4.30
CA LEU A 128 9.02 -3.57 5.53
C LEU A 128 9.96 -4.22 6.57
N ASP A 129 9.93 -5.55 6.70
CA ASP A 129 10.78 -6.28 7.65
C ASP A 129 12.28 -6.16 7.30
N ASP A 130 12.59 -6.13 6.01
CA ASP A 130 13.97 -5.99 5.49
C ASP A 130 14.43 -4.52 5.38
N TRP A 131 13.65 -3.56 5.86
CA TRP A 131 13.99 -2.15 5.79
C TRP A 131 14.41 -1.59 7.14
N ASP A 132 15.65 -1.08 7.24
CA ASP A 132 16.19 -0.47 8.47
C ASP A 132 15.78 1.00 8.62
N GLU A 133 14.49 1.25 8.49
CA GLU A 133 13.83 2.53 8.74
C GLU A 133 13.06 2.44 10.07
N PRO A 134 13.23 3.40 11.00
CA PRO A 134 12.51 3.36 12.28
C PRO A 134 11.00 3.21 12.14
N LEU A 135 10.38 3.97 11.22
CA LEU A 135 8.93 3.89 10.96
C LEU A 135 8.51 2.53 10.40
N ALA A 136 9.34 1.90 9.55
CA ALA A 136 9.03 0.57 9.03
C ALA A 136 8.89 -0.49 10.14
N LYS A 137 9.58 -0.30 11.26
CA LYS A 137 9.47 -1.17 12.44
C LYS A 137 8.12 -1.04 13.16
N GLU A 138 7.44 0.08 13.01
CA GLU A 138 6.11 0.32 13.58
C GLU A 138 5.00 -0.24 12.67
N TRP A 139 5.26 -0.42 11.37
CA TRP A 139 4.28 -0.83 10.36
C TRP A 139 4.21 -2.34 10.11
N ARG A 140 4.97 -3.17 10.81
CA ARG A 140 5.08 -4.62 10.61
C ARG A 140 4.53 -5.48 11.76
#